data_29c742eb4016fbfcd2ce808785eb7294
#
_entry.id   29c742eb4016fbfcd2ce808785eb7294
#
_cell.length_a   1.000
_cell.length_b   1.000
_cell.length_c   1.000
_cell.angle_alpha   90.00
_cell.angle_beta   90.00
_cell.angle_gamma   90.00
#
_symmetry.space_group_name_H-M   'P 1'
#
loop_
_entity.id
_entity.type
_entity.pdbx_description
1 polymer ?
#
loop_
_entity_poly.entity_id
_entity_poly.type
_entity_poly.pdbx_seq_one_letter_code
_entity_poly.pdbx_strand_id
1 'polypeptide(L)'
;MSADADLEEYLGVVRRLAEEQLPVGERVLSPDRLGTLRRLLDQAGVLELGAETELDGAVRWLSSVITTIARRSPAIAFALASRYAAQRALVAIDTDATSAVAGRAAGLDDAGRFRPIEDSDVALPVVLDPASVVILDGQGRSGVIVARSFLRDKEVARSGLDGAHLRTFQLSRDGAAALPAPVAVAASRDLELLLTAAMLGTAEGALQVSEDYARERRQFDAPIGSFAGLRAILAEMRHRAGAVRGLLESALTAEGVQSEVRVLEASAAAGRAVVQVAIDAIQVHGGYGYIEEYPVAGLLRDAVSLRAAALPRRLVMARLVDDRLGALA
;
A
#
# COMPACT_ATOMS: atom_id res chain seq x y z
N MET A 1 17.38 20.78 15.15
CA MET A 1 16.24 19.88 15.42
C MET A 1 16.68 18.49 15.04
N SER A 2 16.18 17.42 15.65
CA SER A 2 16.55 16.07 15.23
C SER A 2 15.66 15.65 14.03
N ALA A 3 16.19 14.81 13.13
CA ALA A 3 15.43 14.30 11.96
C ALA A 3 14.06 13.68 12.36
N ASP A 4 13.95 13.12 13.57
CA ASP A 4 12.70 12.60 14.10
C ASP A 4 11.70 13.72 14.46
N ALA A 5 12.16 14.88 14.97
CA ALA A 5 11.28 16.01 15.27
C ALA A 5 10.72 16.65 14.01
N ASP A 6 11.55 16.76 12.97
CA ASP A 6 11.15 17.30 11.67
C ASP A 6 10.12 16.36 10.99
N LEU A 7 10.31 15.04 11.10
CA LEU A 7 9.34 14.05 10.61
C LEU A 7 7.99 14.17 11.36
N GLU A 8 7.99 14.28 12.68
CA GLU A 8 6.74 14.40 13.45
C GLU A 8 5.99 15.70 13.15
N GLU A 9 6.68 16.81 12.94
CA GLU A 9 6.06 18.07 12.51
C GLU A 9 5.41 17.92 11.12
N TYR A 10 6.13 17.33 10.17
CA TYR A 10 5.62 17.06 8.83
C TYR A 10 4.41 16.12 8.84
N LEU A 11 4.48 15.04 9.61
CA LEU A 11 3.36 14.12 9.78
C LEU A 11 2.13 14.78 10.40
N GLY A 12 2.32 15.81 11.23
CA GLY A 12 1.25 16.65 11.75
C GLY A 12 0.49 17.37 10.61
N VAL A 13 1.21 17.87 9.59
CA VAL A 13 0.60 18.48 8.40
C VAL A 13 -0.15 17.43 7.59
N VAL A 14 0.49 16.30 7.28
CA VAL A 14 -0.11 15.20 6.51
C VAL A 14 -1.37 14.66 7.21
N ARG A 15 -1.35 14.54 8.53
CA ARG A 15 -2.50 14.06 9.33
C ARG A 15 -3.69 15.00 9.21
N ARG A 16 -3.50 16.31 9.41
CA ARG A 16 -4.57 17.31 9.24
C ARG A 16 -5.15 17.28 7.83
N LEU A 17 -4.29 17.24 6.80
CA LEU A 17 -4.73 17.13 5.42
C LEU A 17 -5.58 15.87 5.20
N ALA A 18 -5.14 14.72 5.71
CA ALA A 18 -5.87 13.47 5.59
C ALA A 18 -7.23 13.52 6.33
N GLU A 19 -7.28 14.12 7.52
CA GLU A 19 -8.51 14.27 8.30
C GLU A 19 -9.53 15.17 7.60
N GLU A 20 -9.10 16.26 6.99
CA GLU A 20 -9.96 17.23 6.32
C GLU A 20 -10.42 16.77 4.93
N GLN A 21 -9.54 16.10 4.17
CA GLN A 21 -9.79 15.79 2.76
C GLN A 21 -10.21 14.35 2.50
N LEU A 22 -9.94 13.43 3.42
CA LEU A 22 -10.16 12.00 3.25
C LEU A 22 -11.09 11.47 4.37
N PRO A 23 -12.40 11.76 4.31
CA PRO A 23 -13.34 11.21 5.28
C PRO A 23 -13.40 9.68 5.18
N VAL A 24 -13.38 9.02 6.32
CA VAL A 24 -13.49 7.55 6.39
C VAL A 24 -14.83 7.12 5.83
N GLY A 25 -14.82 6.18 4.89
CA GLY A 25 -16.03 5.66 4.25
C GLY A 25 -16.33 6.27 2.87
N GLU A 26 -15.79 7.43 2.53
CA GLU A 26 -15.90 7.93 1.16
C GLU A 26 -14.84 7.25 0.28
N ARG A 27 -15.30 6.31 -0.52
CA ARG A 27 -14.40 5.44 -1.31
C ARG A 27 -13.87 6.12 -2.57
N VAL A 28 -14.66 6.98 -3.19
CA VAL A 28 -14.33 7.70 -4.42
C VAL A 28 -14.62 9.17 -4.23
N LEU A 29 -13.61 10.00 -4.34
CA LEU A 29 -13.77 11.45 -4.29
C LEU A 29 -14.38 11.97 -5.58
N SER A 30 -15.23 13.00 -5.49
CA SER A 30 -15.68 13.74 -6.67
C SER A 30 -14.48 14.37 -7.40
N PRO A 31 -14.59 14.65 -8.72
CA PRO A 31 -13.50 15.27 -9.48
C PRO A 31 -12.97 16.57 -8.86
N ASP A 32 -13.85 17.42 -8.33
CA ASP A 32 -13.47 18.70 -7.69
C ASP A 32 -12.69 18.48 -6.39
N ARG A 33 -13.14 17.54 -5.56
CA ARG A 33 -12.44 17.17 -4.33
C ARG A 33 -11.11 16.50 -4.61
N LEU A 34 -11.04 15.65 -5.64
CA LEU A 34 -9.80 15.04 -6.08
C LEU A 34 -8.80 16.10 -6.58
N GLY A 35 -9.28 17.09 -7.37
CA GLY A 35 -8.45 18.22 -7.80
C GLY A 35 -7.93 19.05 -6.63
N THR A 36 -8.75 19.25 -5.60
CA THR A 36 -8.34 19.94 -4.36
C THR A 36 -7.32 19.13 -3.59
N LEU A 37 -7.56 17.83 -3.40
CA LEU A 37 -6.62 16.92 -2.72
C LEU A 37 -5.25 16.91 -3.41
N ARG A 38 -5.21 16.78 -4.75
CA ARG A 38 -3.96 16.81 -5.52
C ARG A 38 -3.16 18.07 -5.27
N ARG A 39 -3.80 19.25 -5.35
CA ARG A 39 -3.15 20.54 -5.08
C ARG A 39 -2.58 20.62 -3.66
N LEU A 40 -3.33 20.14 -2.66
CA LEU A 40 -2.88 20.17 -1.27
C LEU A 40 -1.73 19.18 -1.00
N LEU A 41 -1.76 18.00 -1.62
CA LEU A 41 -0.65 17.04 -1.55
C LEU A 41 0.62 17.60 -2.22
N ASP A 42 0.45 18.31 -3.34
CA ASP A 42 1.55 18.97 -4.04
C ASP A 42 2.14 20.11 -3.20
N GLN A 43 1.31 21.01 -2.69
CA GLN A 43 1.72 22.13 -1.82
C GLN A 43 2.41 21.66 -0.53
N ALA A 44 2.03 20.50 -0.01
CA ALA A 44 2.67 19.89 1.14
C ALA A 44 3.94 19.09 0.79
N GLY A 45 4.37 19.05 -0.48
CA GLY A 45 5.53 18.30 -0.95
C GLY A 45 5.32 16.78 -0.93
N VAL A 46 4.11 16.29 -0.66
CA VAL A 46 3.83 14.85 -0.57
C VAL A 46 4.01 14.16 -1.92
N LEU A 47 3.66 14.81 -3.04
CA LEU A 47 3.74 14.17 -4.36
C LEU A 47 5.17 13.94 -4.83
N GLU A 48 6.15 14.75 -4.41
CA GLU A 48 7.54 14.65 -4.86
C GLU A 48 8.46 13.96 -3.84
N LEU A 49 7.93 13.60 -2.67
CA LEU A 49 8.73 13.04 -1.57
C LEU A 49 9.54 11.80 -1.96
N GLY A 50 9.04 10.98 -2.89
CA GLY A 50 9.77 9.81 -3.40
C GLY A 50 10.95 10.14 -4.30
N ALA A 51 11.01 11.35 -4.85
CA ALA A 51 12.12 11.83 -5.68
C ALA A 51 13.22 12.55 -4.88
N GLU A 52 12.96 12.85 -3.59
CA GLU A 52 13.94 13.51 -2.73
C GLU A 52 15.16 12.61 -2.46
N THR A 53 16.34 13.06 -2.90
CA THR A 53 17.59 12.31 -2.77
C THR A 53 18.39 12.68 -1.53
N GLU A 54 18.20 13.88 -1.01
CA GLU A 54 18.95 14.41 0.14
C GLU A 54 18.27 14.10 1.49
N LEU A 55 17.08 13.51 1.48
CA LEU A 55 16.33 13.18 2.69
C LEU A 55 16.95 11.98 3.40
N ASP A 56 17.62 12.24 4.52
CA ASP A 56 18.15 11.17 5.36
C ASP A 56 17.00 10.31 5.92
N GLY A 57 17.11 8.99 5.78
CA GLY A 57 16.03 8.09 6.14
C GLY A 57 14.78 8.18 5.26
N ALA A 58 14.90 8.58 3.98
CA ALA A 58 13.79 8.79 3.05
C ALA A 58 12.71 7.72 3.11
N VAL A 59 13.07 6.44 3.12
CA VAL A 59 12.11 5.33 3.15
C VAL A 59 11.26 5.33 4.43
N ARG A 60 11.80 5.79 5.56
CA ARG A 60 11.05 5.95 6.82
C ARG A 60 10.01 7.07 6.71
N TRP A 61 10.37 8.20 6.09
CA TRP A 61 9.43 9.29 5.83
C TRP A 61 8.30 8.82 4.93
N LEU A 62 8.62 8.17 3.80
CA LEU A 62 7.64 7.63 2.86
C LEU A 62 6.69 6.65 3.55
N SER A 63 7.21 5.70 4.32
CA SER A 63 6.41 4.71 5.06
C SER A 63 5.48 5.37 6.09
N SER A 64 5.95 6.39 6.79
CA SER A 64 5.17 7.13 7.79
C SER A 64 4.03 7.92 7.16
N VAL A 65 4.29 8.60 6.03
CA VAL A 65 3.25 9.30 5.24
C VAL A 65 2.21 8.31 4.73
N ILE A 66 2.63 7.19 4.13
CA ILE A 66 1.73 6.15 3.63
C ILE A 66 0.87 5.60 4.76
N THR A 67 1.45 5.24 5.91
CA THR A 67 0.69 4.73 7.07
C THR A 67 -0.34 5.75 7.55
N THR A 68 0.04 7.03 7.62
CA THR A 68 -0.85 8.11 8.07
C THR A 68 -2.05 8.29 7.14
N ILE A 69 -1.83 8.31 5.83
CA ILE A 69 -2.89 8.46 4.83
C ILE A 69 -3.76 7.19 4.76
N ALA A 70 -3.16 6.00 4.88
CA ALA A 70 -3.87 4.72 4.78
C ALA A 70 -4.90 4.51 5.89
N ARG A 71 -4.74 5.14 7.06
CA ARG A 71 -5.74 5.12 8.14
C ARG A 71 -7.09 5.71 7.69
N ARG A 72 -7.08 6.61 6.70
CA ARG A 72 -8.25 7.32 6.18
C ARG A 72 -8.64 6.81 4.79
N SER A 73 -7.67 6.62 3.91
CA SER A 73 -7.87 6.19 2.53
C SER A 73 -6.78 5.21 2.08
N PRO A 74 -7.03 3.89 2.18
CA PRO A 74 -6.13 2.88 1.65
C PRO A 74 -5.83 3.06 0.15
N ALA A 75 -6.81 3.56 -0.60
CA ALA A 75 -6.70 3.78 -2.04
C ALA A 75 -5.69 4.89 -2.40
N ILE A 76 -5.75 6.04 -1.73
CA ILE A 76 -4.80 7.13 -1.94
C ILE A 76 -3.40 6.72 -1.44
N ALA A 77 -3.31 6.02 -0.32
CA ALA A 77 -2.05 5.48 0.18
C ALA A 77 -1.41 4.49 -0.81
N PHE A 78 -2.21 3.62 -1.44
CA PHE A 78 -1.76 2.73 -2.51
C PHE A 78 -1.20 3.51 -3.71
N ALA A 79 -1.91 4.56 -4.16
CA ALA A 79 -1.47 5.39 -5.26
C ALA A 79 -0.13 6.10 -4.95
N LEU A 80 0.04 6.62 -3.74
CA LEU A 80 1.30 7.23 -3.29
C LEU A 80 2.42 6.19 -3.14
N ALA A 81 2.15 5.01 -2.60
CA ALA A 81 3.14 3.93 -2.50
C ALA A 81 3.66 3.53 -3.89
N SER A 82 2.75 3.39 -4.85
CA SER A 82 3.06 3.14 -6.25
C SER A 82 3.90 4.27 -6.87
N ARG A 83 3.54 5.54 -6.61
CA ARG A 83 4.28 6.72 -7.07
C ARG A 83 5.68 6.77 -6.48
N TYR A 84 5.83 6.64 -5.19
CA TYR A 84 7.14 6.72 -4.52
C TYR A 84 8.11 5.63 -4.99
N ALA A 85 7.64 4.40 -5.15
CA ALA A 85 8.45 3.31 -5.67
C ALA A 85 8.95 3.59 -7.10
N ALA A 86 8.10 4.19 -7.96
CA ALA A 86 8.50 4.59 -9.31
C ALA A 86 9.50 5.76 -9.28
N GLN A 87 9.23 6.80 -8.49
CA GLN A 87 10.11 7.96 -8.37
C GLN A 87 11.52 7.55 -7.94
N ARG A 88 11.65 6.73 -6.91
CA ARG A 88 12.94 6.22 -6.45
C ARG A 88 13.68 5.42 -7.52
N ALA A 89 12.96 4.60 -8.30
CA ALA A 89 13.56 3.84 -9.39
C ALA A 89 14.07 4.74 -10.52
N LEU A 90 13.30 5.77 -10.90
CA LEU A 90 13.64 6.66 -12.00
C LEU A 90 14.78 7.63 -11.63
N VAL A 91 14.78 8.16 -10.41
CA VAL A 91 15.88 8.97 -9.88
C VAL A 91 17.18 8.19 -9.86
N ALA A 92 17.16 6.90 -9.51
CA ALA A 92 18.35 6.05 -9.49
C ALA A 92 19.01 5.85 -10.86
N ILE A 93 18.32 6.20 -11.96
CA ILE A 93 18.84 6.14 -13.34
C ILE A 93 18.82 7.51 -14.04
N ASP A 94 18.76 8.59 -13.27
CA ASP A 94 18.76 9.98 -13.75
C ASP A 94 17.65 10.25 -14.80
N THR A 95 16.45 9.76 -14.53
CA THR A 95 15.28 9.91 -15.40
C THR A 95 14.19 10.69 -14.71
N ASP A 96 13.41 11.49 -15.47
CA ASP A 96 12.28 12.27 -14.94
C ASP A 96 11.29 11.38 -14.19
N ALA A 97 11.11 11.68 -12.92
CA ALA A 97 10.27 10.95 -11.98
C ALA A 97 8.97 11.69 -11.60
N THR A 98 8.76 12.90 -12.12
CA THR A 98 7.72 13.84 -11.66
C THR A 98 6.31 13.25 -11.72
N SER A 99 5.98 12.48 -12.74
CA SER A 99 4.66 11.89 -12.91
C SER A 99 4.75 10.41 -13.24
N ALA A 100 5.17 9.60 -12.28
CA ALA A 100 5.38 8.18 -12.46
C ALA A 100 4.63 7.34 -11.41
N VAL A 101 4.26 6.13 -11.77
CA VAL A 101 3.74 5.10 -10.85
C VAL A 101 4.36 3.74 -11.15
N ALA A 102 4.49 2.91 -10.13
CA ALA A 102 4.96 1.54 -10.26
C ALA A 102 3.80 0.55 -10.10
N GLY A 103 3.88 -0.57 -10.81
CA GLY A 103 3.00 -1.71 -10.63
C GLY A 103 3.72 -3.02 -10.86
N ARG A 104 3.12 -4.09 -10.36
CA ARG A 104 3.66 -5.44 -10.52
C ARG A 104 2.87 -6.18 -11.59
N ALA A 105 3.58 -6.75 -12.56
CA ALA A 105 2.97 -7.60 -13.57
C ALA A 105 2.33 -8.82 -12.91
N ALA A 106 1.08 -9.07 -13.23
CA ALA A 106 0.29 -10.15 -12.68
C ALA A 106 0.01 -11.22 -13.73
N GLY A 107 0.03 -12.44 -13.34
CA GLY A 107 -0.33 -13.58 -14.18
C GLY A 107 0.63 -14.74 -14.02
N LEU A 108 0.05 -15.94 -14.10
CA LEU A 108 0.77 -17.20 -14.12
C LEU A 108 0.40 -17.93 -15.39
N ASP A 109 1.33 -18.71 -15.95
CA ASP A 109 1.05 -19.66 -17.00
C ASP A 109 0.33 -20.91 -16.44
N ASP A 110 -0.07 -21.83 -17.32
CA ASP A 110 -0.78 -23.05 -16.94
C ASP A 110 0.06 -23.98 -16.04
N ALA A 111 1.39 -23.79 -16.02
CA ALA A 111 2.31 -24.49 -15.14
C ALA A 111 2.56 -23.76 -13.81
N GLY A 112 1.87 -22.65 -13.56
CA GLY A 112 1.99 -21.84 -12.34
C GLY A 112 3.25 -20.99 -12.25
N ARG A 113 3.95 -20.76 -13.36
CA ARG A 113 5.12 -19.87 -13.45
C ARG A 113 4.67 -18.46 -13.76
N PHE A 114 5.42 -17.45 -13.32
CA PHE A 114 5.15 -16.05 -13.67
C PHE A 114 5.32 -15.84 -15.17
N ARG A 115 4.33 -15.20 -15.79
CA ARG A 115 4.41 -14.80 -17.21
C ARG A 115 5.46 -13.70 -17.38
N PRO A 116 6.08 -13.60 -18.58
CA PRO A 116 6.85 -12.42 -18.96
C PRO A 116 6.03 -11.13 -18.81
N ILE A 117 6.71 -10.00 -18.58
CA ILE A 117 6.02 -8.70 -18.41
C ILE A 117 5.14 -8.38 -19.60
N GLU A 118 5.61 -8.68 -20.82
CA GLU A 118 4.93 -8.41 -22.10
C GLU A 118 3.62 -9.19 -22.26
N ASP A 119 3.51 -10.33 -21.59
CA ASP A 119 2.35 -11.22 -21.65
C ASP A 119 1.46 -11.11 -20.40
N SER A 120 1.75 -10.13 -19.55
CA SER A 120 1.08 -9.96 -18.27
C SER A 120 0.21 -8.70 -18.23
N ASP A 121 -0.86 -8.79 -17.45
CA ASP A 121 -1.63 -7.61 -17.10
C ASP A 121 -0.97 -6.89 -15.90
N VAL A 122 -1.09 -5.57 -15.85
CA VAL A 122 -0.69 -4.75 -14.70
C VAL A 122 -1.86 -3.89 -14.23
N ALA A 123 -2.09 -3.85 -12.94
CA ALA A 123 -3.06 -2.94 -12.32
C ALA A 123 -2.33 -1.71 -11.80
N LEU A 124 -2.72 -0.53 -12.26
CA LEU A 124 -2.08 0.74 -11.92
C LEU A 124 -3.09 1.74 -11.36
N PRO A 125 -2.72 2.50 -10.32
CA PRO A 125 -3.50 3.64 -9.87
C PRO A 125 -3.34 4.79 -10.88
N VAL A 126 -4.45 5.29 -11.41
CA VAL A 126 -4.42 6.43 -12.33
C VAL A 126 -4.96 7.71 -11.69
N VAL A 127 -5.34 7.66 -10.43
CA VAL A 127 -5.88 8.81 -9.68
C VAL A 127 -4.91 10.00 -9.64
N LEU A 128 -3.59 9.77 -9.75
CA LEU A 128 -2.54 10.80 -9.78
C LEU A 128 -2.06 11.12 -11.20
N ASP A 129 -2.75 10.66 -12.23
CA ASP A 129 -2.51 10.95 -13.65
C ASP A 129 -1.04 10.70 -14.09
N PRO A 130 -0.57 9.46 -14.06
CA PRO A 130 0.82 9.15 -14.37
C PRO A 130 1.10 9.29 -15.88
N ALA A 131 2.24 9.92 -16.22
CA ALA A 131 2.77 9.97 -17.58
C ALA A 131 3.71 8.80 -17.87
N SER A 132 4.47 8.36 -16.87
CA SER A 132 5.43 7.26 -16.93
C SER A 132 5.04 6.12 -15.99
N VAL A 133 5.38 4.90 -16.38
CA VAL A 133 5.05 3.71 -15.59
C VAL A 133 6.28 2.81 -15.47
N VAL A 134 6.55 2.36 -14.25
CA VAL A 134 7.52 1.32 -13.95
C VAL A 134 6.76 0.02 -13.75
N ILE A 135 6.97 -0.96 -14.60
CA ILE A 135 6.35 -2.29 -14.48
C ILE A 135 7.40 -3.28 -14.00
N LEU A 136 7.19 -3.81 -12.82
CA LEU A 136 8.03 -4.85 -12.22
C LEU A 136 7.46 -6.23 -12.56
N ASP A 137 8.31 -7.23 -12.75
CA ASP A 137 7.85 -8.60 -12.95
C ASP A 137 7.17 -9.16 -11.68
N GLY A 138 6.45 -10.26 -11.83
CA GLY A 138 5.73 -10.90 -10.71
C GLY A 138 6.63 -11.41 -9.59
N GLN A 139 7.92 -11.55 -9.86
CA GLN A 139 8.93 -11.97 -8.90
C GLN A 139 9.69 -10.78 -8.29
N GLY A 140 9.63 -9.59 -8.89
CA GLY A 140 10.36 -8.40 -8.45
C GLY A 140 11.86 -8.48 -8.71
N ARG A 141 12.26 -9.14 -9.80
CA ARG A 141 13.68 -9.32 -10.19
C ARG A 141 14.06 -8.52 -11.42
N SER A 142 13.08 -8.19 -12.25
CA SER A 142 13.26 -7.40 -13.46
C SER A 142 12.12 -6.37 -13.60
N GLY A 143 12.31 -5.40 -14.48
CA GLY A 143 11.30 -4.38 -14.74
C GLY A 143 11.55 -3.65 -16.04
N VAL A 144 10.54 -2.90 -16.45
CA VAL A 144 10.59 -2.01 -17.61
C VAL A 144 10.01 -0.65 -17.26
N ILE A 145 10.47 0.38 -17.98
CA ILE A 145 9.87 1.70 -17.97
C ILE A 145 9.13 1.88 -19.30
N VAL A 146 7.93 2.43 -19.24
CA VAL A 146 7.12 2.69 -20.41
C VAL A 146 6.30 3.97 -20.22
N ALA A 147 6.15 4.76 -21.29
CA ALA A 147 5.20 5.86 -21.26
C ALA A 147 3.76 5.33 -21.21
N ARG A 148 2.90 6.01 -20.45
CA ARG A 148 1.49 5.62 -20.26
C ARG A 148 0.74 5.41 -21.59
N SER A 149 1.09 6.16 -22.62
CA SER A 149 0.50 6.08 -23.96
C SER A 149 0.73 4.75 -24.69
N PHE A 150 1.75 3.97 -24.30
CA PHE A 150 2.01 2.64 -24.85
C PHE A 150 1.27 1.51 -24.12
N LEU A 151 0.52 1.83 -23.07
CA LEU A 151 -0.29 0.85 -22.35
C LEU A 151 -1.70 0.80 -22.95
N ARG A 152 -2.18 -0.41 -23.20
CA ARG A 152 -3.55 -0.64 -23.65
C ARG A 152 -4.47 -0.88 -22.48
N ASP A 153 -5.54 -0.10 -22.39
CA ASP A 153 -6.59 -0.33 -21.40
C ASP A 153 -7.27 -1.67 -21.62
N LYS A 154 -7.47 -2.38 -20.51
CA LYS A 154 -8.25 -3.60 -20.45
C LYS A 154 -9.33 -3.42 -19.41
N GLU A 155 -10.57 -3.52 -19.80
CA GLU A 155 -11.68 -3.44 -18.86
C GLU A 155 -11.71 -4.69 -17.98
N VAL A 156 -11.57 -4.50 -16.68
CA VAL A 156 -11.66 -5.56 -15.66
C VAL A 156 -12.47 -5.03 -14.50
N ALA A 157 -13.57 -5.70 -14.18
CA ALA A 157 -14.36 -5.40 -13.00
C ALA A 157 -13.50 -5.63 -11.74
N ARG A 158 -13.42 -4.62 -10.89
CA ARG A 158 -12.65 -4.65 -9.63
C ARG A 158 -13.51 -4.24 -8.47
N SER A 159 -13.10 -4.69 -7.30
CA SER A 159 -13.69 -4.31 -6.03
C SER A 159 -12.55 -4.05 -5.05
N GLY A 160 -12.54 -2.86 -4.45
CA GLY A 160 -11.49 -2.38 -3.54
C GLY A 160 -10.48 -1.44 -4.23
N LEU A 161 -9.92 -0.54 -3.44
CA LEU A 161 -9.06 0.57 -3.86
C LEU A 161 -9.71 1.47 -4.93
N ASP A 162 -11.03 1.63 -4.87
CA ASP A 162 -11.80 2.36 -5.89
C ASP A 162 -11.33 3.82 -6.00
N GLY A 163 -10.97 4.46 -4.88
CA GLY A 163 -10.44 5.83 -4.86
C GLY A 163 -9.07 5.99 -5.54
N ALA A 164 -8.36 4.90 -5.82
CA ALA A 164 -7.13 4.93 -6.61
C ALA A 164 -7.41 4.95 -8.13
N HIS A 165 -8.67 4.82 -8.53
CA HIS A 165 -9.08 4.68 -9.92
C HIS A 165 -8.27 3.61 -10.65
N LEU A 166 -8.19 2.41 -10.05
CA LEU A 166 -7.41 1.32 -10.60
C LEU A 166 -7.88 0.93 -11.99
N ARG A 167 -6.95 0.94 -12.94
CA ARG A 167 -7.17 0.41 -14.30
C ARG A 167 -6.21 -0.73 -14.57
N THR A 168 -6.64 -1.68 -15.38
CA THR A 168 -5.79 -2.77 -15.84
C THR A 168 -5.27 -2.41 -17.22
N PHE A 169 -3.99 -2.67 -17.40
CA PHE A 169 -3.30 -2.40 -18.65
C PHE A 169 -2.56 -3.64 -19.12
N GLN A 170 -2.44 -3.76 -20.45
CA GLN A 170 -1.53 -4.68 -21.10
C GLN A 170 -0.42 -3.87 -21.76
N LEU A 171 0.82 -4.32 -21.61
CA LEU A 171 1.98 -3.70 -22.22
C LEU A 171 1.94 -3.92 -23.74
N SER A 172 2.16 -2.85 -24.52
CA SER A 172 2.54 -2.99 -25.92
C SER A 172 4.04 -3.28 -25.99
N ARG A 173 4.44 -4.18 -26.91
CA ARG A 173 5.86 -4.54 -27.09
C ARG A 173 6.73 -3.35 -27.50
N ASP A 174 6.12 -2.33 -28.10
CA ASP A 174 6.82 -1.12 -28.54
C ASP A 174 6.91 -0.10 -27.41
N GLY A 175 8.07 0.54 -27.25
CA GLY A 175 8.24 1.70 -26.36
C GLY A 175 8.61 1.37 -24.91
N ALA A 176 8.90 0.12 -24.55
CA ALA A 176 9.39 -0.25 -23.24
C ALA A 176 10.92 -0.28 -23.20
N ALA A 177 11.52 0.38 -22.21
CA ALA A 177 12.93 0.32 -21.89
C ALA A 177 13.18 -0.57 -20.66
N ALA A 178 14.19 -1.43 -20.71
CA ALA A 178 14.52 -2.29 -19.57
C ALA A 178 15.09 -1.47 -18.41
N LEU A 179 14.64 -1.76 -17.19
CA LEU A 179 15.28 -1.28 -15.98
C LEU A 179 16.57 -2.08 -15.70
N PRO A 180 17.67 -1.42 -15.26
CA PRO A 180 18.81 -2.16 -14.72
C PRO A 180 18.36 -3.09 -13.58
N ALA A 181 18.84 -4.35 -13.59
CA ALA A 181 18.39 -5.35 -12.63
C ALA A 181 18.52 -4.93 -11.16
N PRO A 182 19.61 -4.27 -10.71
CA PRO A 182 19.72 -3.77 -9.34
C PRO A 182 18.64 -2.75 -8.99
N VAL A 183 18.26 -1.87 -9.94
CA VAL A 183 17.21 -0.86 -9.76
C VAL A 183 15.84 -1.53 -9.69
N ALA A 184 15.56 -2.51 -10.53
CA ALA A 184 14.30 -3.26 -10.49
C ALA A 184 14.11 -3.99 -9.15
N VAL A 185 15.16 -4.62 -8.62
CA VAL A 185 15.14 -5.28 -7.31
C VAL A 185 14.90 -4.26 -6.19
N ALA A 186 15.60 -3.14 -6.21
CA ALA A 186 15.40 -2.06 -5.22
C ALA A 186 13.98 -1.49 -5.27
N ALA A 187 13.48 -1.19 -6.47
CA ALA A 187 12.11 -0.70 -6.67
C ALA A 187 11.04 -1.69 -6.20
N SER A 188 11.27 -2.98 -6.43
CA SER A 188 10.37 -4.04 -5.93
C SER A 188 10.37 -4.12 -4.41
N ARG A 189 11.53 -4.00 -3.78
CA ARG A 189 11.67 -3.94 -2.31
C ARG A 189 10.98 -2.71 -1.74
N ASP A 190 11.21 -1.55 -2.32
CA ASP A 190 10.59 -0.30 -1.87
C ASP A 190 9.07 -0.34 -2.02
N LEU A 191 8.55 -0.84 -3.15
CA LEU A 191 7.12 -1.05 -3.35
C LEU A 191 6.53 -1.99 -2.28
N GLU A 192 7.21 -3.11 -1.98
CA GLU A 192 6.74 -4.08 -0.99
C GLU A 192 6.70 -3.47 0.42
N LEU A 193 7.71 -2.69 0.78
CA LEU A 193 7.78 -1.99 2.06
C LEU A 193 6.68 -0.92 2.20
N LEU A 194 6.45 -0.13 1.15
CA LEU A 194 5.42 0.90 1.14
C LEU A 194 4.00 0.31 1.13
N LEU A 195 3.79 -0.83 0.45
CA LEU A 195 2.54 -1.59 0.55
C LEU A 195 2.33 -2.17 1.96
N THR A 196 3.41 -2.59 2.63
CA THR A 196 3.35 -3.02 4.04
C THR A 196 2.90 -1.87 4.95
N ALA A 197 3.43 -0.66 4.74
CA ALA A 197 3.00 0.54 5.45
C ALA A 197 1.53 0.89 5.17
N ALA A 198 1.07 0.75 3.92
CA ALA A 198 -0.34 0.94 3.56
C ALA A 198 -1.26 -0.10 4.25
N MET A 199 -0.86 -1.36 4.28
CA MET A 199 -1.60 -2.42 5.00
C MET A 199 -1.66 -2.15 6.51
N LEU A 200 -0.57 -1.70 7.13
CA LEU A 200 -0.54 -1.29 8.54
C LEU A 200 -1.53 -0.15 8.81
N GLY A 201 -1.44 0.95 8.04
CA GLY A 201 -2.34 2.08 8.22
C GLY A 201 -3.81 1.72 8.01
N THR A 202 -4.11 0.85 7.04
CA THR A 202 -5.47 0.32 6.81
C THR A 202 -5.98 -0.48 8.02
N ALA A 203 -5.15 -1.34 8.60
CA ALA A 203 -5.50 -2.10 9.79
C ALA A 203 -5.75 -1.18 10.99
N GLU A 204 -4.94 -0.16 11.18
CA GLU A 204 -5.12 0.84 12.23
C GLU A 204 -6.37 1.69 12.04
N GLY A 205 -6.69 2.07 10.80
CA GLY A 205 -7.93 2.77 10.46
C GLY A 205 -9.17 1.91 10.75
N ALA A 206 -9.15 0.63 10.39
CA ALA A 206 -10.21 -0.32 10.69
C ALA A 206 -10.40 -0.53 12.21
N LEU A 207 -9.29 -0.61 12.96
CA LEU A 207 -9.33 -0.67 14.42
C LEU A 207 -9.95 0.61 15.02
N GLN A 208 -9.52 1.78 14.59
CA GLN A 208 -10.03 3.07 15.08
C GLN A 208 -11.54 3.19 14.88
N VAL A 209 -12.03 2.91 13.67
CA VAL A 209 -13.47 2.93 13.34
C VAL A 209 -14.25 1.94 14.22
N SER A 210 -13.67 0.77 14.49
CA SER A 210 -14.30 -0.24 15.36
C SER A 210 -14.34 0.18 16.83
N GLU A 211 -13.27 0.83 17.31
CA GLU A 211 -13.23 1.39 18.68
C GLU A 211 -14.25 2.52 18.86
N ASP A 212 -14.38 3.41 17.88
CA ASP A 212 -15.33 4.52 17.93
C ASP A 212 -16.77 3.99 17.91
N TYR A 213 -17.08 3.05 17.00
CA TYR A 213 -18.36 2.38 16.97
C TYR A 213 -18.68 1.67 18.29
N ALA A 214 -17.70 1.00 18.91
CA ALA A 214 -17.89 0.29 20.17
C ALA A 214 -18.17 1.22 21.36
N ARG A 215 -17.69 2.48 21.30
CA ARG A 215 -17.99 3.52 22.32
C ARG A 215 -19.40 4.09 22.18
N GLU A 216 -19.87 4.27 20.93
CA GLU A 216 -21.14 4.93 20.62
C GLU A 216 -22.33 3.97 20.63
N ARG A 217 -22.16 2.77 20.05
CA ARG A 217 -23.24 1.78 19.92
C ARG A 217 -23.63 1.22 21.28
N ARG A 218 -24.92 1.28 21.59
CA ARG A 218 -25.48 0.75 22.84
C ARG A 218 -26.34 -0.47 22.58
N GLN A 219 -26.21 -1.47 23.45
CA GLN A 219 -27.08 -2.65 23.57
C GLN A 219 -27.20 -3.00 25.05
N PHE A 220 -28.37 -3.51 25.47
CA PHE A 220 -28.62 -3.87 26.86
C PHE A 220 -28.23 -2.73 27.84
N ASP A 221 -28.61 -1.48 27.51
CA ASP A 221 -28.36 -0.26 28.24
C ASP A 221 -26.90 0.14 28.46
N ALA A 222 -25.96 -0.54 27.78
CA ALA A 222 -24.53 -0.27 27.89
C ALA A 222 -23.89 -0.09 26.49
N PRO A 223 -22.76 0.68 26.38
CA PRO A 223 -21.93 0.67 25.18
C PRO A 223 -21.45 -0.76 24.90
N ILE A 224 -21.45 -1.17 23.62
CA ILE A 224 -21.02 -2.53 23.28
C ILE A 224 -19.55 -2.79 23.63
N GLY A 225 -18.72 -1.74 23.67
CA GLY A 225 -17.32 -1.80 24.12
C GLY A 225 -17.14 -2.17 25.58
N SER A 226 -18.22 -2.26 26.40
CA SER A 226 -18.17 -2.76 27.76
C SER A 226 -18.20 -4.29 27.85
N PHE A 227 -18.62 -4.99 26.78
CA PHE A 227 -18.75 -6.44 26.80
C PHE A 227 -17.40 -7.15 26.59
N ALA A 228 -17.09 -8.12 27.43
CA ALA A 228 -15.79 -8.79 27.45
C ALA A 228 -15.43 -9.45 26.11
N GLY A 229 -16.40 -10.10 25.43
CA GLY A 229 -16.17 -10.73 24.13
C GLY A 229 -15.76 -9.73 23.04
N LEU A 230 -16.41 -8.56 23.00
CA LEU A 230 -16.08 -7.52 22.02
C LEU A 230 -14.72 -6.87 22.34
N ARG A 231 -14.44 -6.64 23.62
CA ARG A 231 -13.13 -6.16 24.07
C ARG A 231 -11.99 -7.09 23.67
N ALA A 232 -12.21 -8.41 23.72
CA ALA A 232 -11.23 -9.40 23.26
C ALA A 232 -10.95 -9.28 21.77
N ILE A 233 -11.98 -9.06 20.92
CA ILE A 233 -11.81 -8.82 19.48
C ILE A 233 -10.98 -7.57 19.25
N LEU A 234 -11.33 -6.44 19.88
CA LEU A 234 -10.57 -5.18 19.74
C LEU A 234 -9.12 -5.31 20.21
N ALA A 235 -8.88 -6.03 21.30
CA ALA A 235 -7.53 -6.29 21.81
C ALA A 235 -6.71 -7.11 20.80
N GLU A 236 -7.31 -8.12 20.17
CA GLU A 236 -6.64 -8.93 19.14
C GLU A 236 -6.36 -8.13 17.86
N MET A 237 -7.28 -7.27 17.41
CA MET A 237 -7.06 -6.35 16.30
C MET A 237 -5.85 -5.43 16.58
N ARG A 238 -5.81 -4.85 17.79
CA ARG A 238 -4.71 -3.99 18.23
C ARG A 238 -3.38 -4.74 18.31
N HIS A 239 -3.39 -5.98 18.81
CA HIS A 239 -2.20 -6.83 18.89
C HIS A 239 -1.63 -7.10 17.49
N ARG A 240 -2.48 -7.48 16.52
CA ARG A 240 -2.07 -7.74 15.14
C ARG A 240 -1.45 -6.50 14.48
N ALA A 241 -2.10 -5.34 14.61
CA ALA A 241 -1.56 -4.09 14.06
C ALA A 241 -0.22 -3.72 14.72
N GLY A 242 -0.11 -3.86 16.04
CA GLY A 242 1.13 -3.61 16.78
C GLY A 242 2.28 -4.53 16.37
N ALA A 243 2.01 -5.82 16.14
CA ALA A 243 3.02 -6.76 15.65
C ALA A 243 3.55 -6.38 14.25
N VAL A 244 2.66 -5.97 13.33
CA VAL A 244 3.05 -5.48 12.00
C VAL A 244 3.90 -4.22 12.10
N ARG A 245 3.53 -3.28 12.98
CA ARG A 245 4.31 -2.05 13.22
C ARG A 245 5.75 -2.39 13.65
N GLY A 246 5.94 -3.29 14.62
CA GLY A 246 7.26 -3.69 15.07
C GLY A 246 8.10 -4.34 13.97
N LEU A 247 7.49 -5.18 13.11
CA LEU A 247 8.17 -5.78 11.97
C LEU A 247 8.51 -4.73 10.89
N LEU A 248 7.63 -3.78 10.63
CA LEU A 248 7.90 -2.69 9.68
C LEU A 248 9.07 -1.81 10.16
N GLU A 249 9.10 -1.42 11.43
CA GLU A 249 10.22 -0.67 12.02
C GLU A 249 11.53 -1.46 11.90
N SER A 250 11.50 -2.77 12.16
CA SER A 250 12.67 -3.63 11.95
C SER A 250 13.12 -3.67 10.48
N ALA A 251 12.19 -3.66 9.53
CA ALA A 251 12.51 -3.64 8.10
C ALA A 251 13.08 -2.29 7.66
N LEU A 252 12.62 -1.19 8.25
CA LEU A 252 13.09 0.18 7.95
C LEU A 252 14.51 0.45 8.45
N THR A 253 14.97 -0.27 9.48
CA THR A 253 16.29 -0.12 10.08
C THR A 253 17.29 -1.19 9.63
N ALA A 254 16.84 -2.20 8.89
CA ALA A 254 17.69 -3.29 8.44
C ALA A 254 18.57 -2.90 7.24
N GLU A 255 19.82 -3.31 7.25
CA GLU A 255 20.80 -3.05 6.19
C GLU A 255 21.30 -4.34 5.53
N GLY A 256 21.90 -4.20 4.36
CA GLY A 256 22.52 -5.29 3.62
C GLY A 256 21.53 -6.42 3.27
N VAL A 257 21.99 -7.66 3.34
CA VAL A 257 21.20 -8.87 3.01
C VAL A 257 19.99 -9.02 3.92
N GLN A 258 20.08 -8.60 5.19
CA GLN A 258 18.99 -8.66 6.16
C GLN A 258 17.81 -7.76 5.79
N SER A 259 18.03 -6.70 5.03
CA SER A 259 16.98 -5.79 4.60
C SER A 259 15.89 -6.49 3.78
N GLU A 260 16.24 -7.34 2.80
CA GLU A 260 15.25 -8.09 2.00
C GLU A 260 14.44 -9.04 2.89
N VAL A 261 15.11 -9.79 3.77
CA VAL A 261 14.45 -10.74 4.69
C VAL A 261 13.43 -10.03 5.59
N ARG A 262 13.81 -8.90 6.20
CA ARG A 262 12.93 -8.15 7.09
C ARG A 262 11.72 -7.55 6.37
N VAL A 263 11.90 -7.07 5.13
CA VAL A 263 10.78 -6.59 4.30
C VAL A 263 9.81 -7.74 4.01
N LEU A 264 10.31 -8.93 3.65
CA LEU A 264 9.47 -10.09 3.36
C LEU A 264 8.72 -10.58 4.62
N GLU A 265 9.38 -10.61 5.79
CA GLU A 265 8.73 -10.95 7.07
C GLU A 265 7.61 -9.96 7.41
N ALA A 266 7.88 -8.67 7.30
CA ALA A 266 6.90 -7.61 7.56
C ALA A 266 5.71 -7.69 6.60
N SER A 267 5.95 -7.86 5.30
CA SER A 267 4.92 -8.00 4.27
C SER A 267 4.04 -9.23 4.50
N ALA A 268 4.65 -10.37 4.79
CA ALA A 268 3.91 -11.62 5.08
C ALA A 268 2.98 -11.47 6.30
N ALA A 269 3.44 -10.79 7.34
CA ALA A 269 2.65 -10.51 8.54
C ALA A 269 1.54 -9.49 8.24
N ALA A 270 1.86 -8.38 7.57
CA ALA A 270 0.90 -7.32 7.23
C ALA A 270 -0.23 -7.82 6.35
N GLY A 271 0.07 -8.61 5.30
CA GLY A 271 -0.94 -9.14 4.40
C GLY A 271 -1.94 -10.09 5.07
N ARG A 272 -1.56 -10.76 6.16
CA ARG A 272 -2.48 -11.55 6.98
C ARG A 272 -3.24 -10.68 7.97
N ALA A 273 -2.54 -9.77 8.63
CA ALA A 273 -3.10 -8.93 9.67
C ALA A 273 -4.17 -7.99 9.13
N VAL A 274 -3.91 -7.29 8.00
CA VAL A 274 -4.84 -6.31 7.45
C VAL A 274 -6.20 -6.92 7.09
N VAL A 275 -6.20 -8.10 6.47
CA VAL A 275 -7.45 -8.79 6.10
C VAL A 275 -8.18 -9.27 7.35
N GLN A 276 -7.47 -9.86 8.32
CA GLN A 276 -8.11 -10.34 9.54
C GLN A 276 -8.66 -9.20 10.38
N VAL A 277 -7.94 -8.11 10.54
CA VAL A 277 -8.42 -6.91 11.25
C VAL A 277 -9.66 -6.33 10.58
N ALA A 278 -9.70 -6.30 9.24
CA ALA A 278 -10.87 -5.83 8.51
C ALA A 278 -12.09 -6.77 8.67
N ILE A 279 -11.88 -8.09 8.74
CA ILE A 279 -12.94 -9.06 9.06
C ILE A 279 -13.44 -8.84 10.50
N ASP A 280 -12.54 -8.68 11.44
CA ASP A 280 -12.88 -8.43 12.84
C ASP A 280 -13.65 -7.11 13.00
N ALA A 281 -13.32 -6.08 12.20
CA ALA A 281 -14.07 -4.81 12.15
C ALA A 281 -15.52 -5.02 11.69
N ILE A 282 -15.78 -5.86 10.68
CA ILE A 282 -17.15 -6.23 10.28
C ILE A 282 -17.85 -6.95 11.45
N GLN A 283 -17.16 -7.86 12.13
CA GLN A 283 -17.72 -8.58 13.28
C GLN A 283 -18.11 -7.62 14.42
N VAL A 284 -17.29 -6.60 14.72
CA VAL A 284 -17.60 -5.57 15.72
C VAL A 284 -18.86 -4.77 15.36
N HIS A 285 -19.06 -4.48 14.07
CA HIS A 285 -20.24 -3.76 13.57
C HIS A 285 -21.48 -4.65 13.44
N GLY A 286 -21.31 -5.99 13.45
CA GLY A 286 -22.40 -6.95 13.28
C GLY A 286 -23.09 -6.78 11.92
N GLY A 287 -24.43 -6.80 11.89
CA GLY A 287 -25.19 -6.61 10.65
C GLY A 287 -24.92 -5.30 9.92
N TYR A 288 -24.60 -4.23 10.64
CA TYR A 288 -24.25 -2.94 10.06
C TYR A 288 -22.91 -2.97 9.32
N GLY A 289 -22.01 -3.90 9.62
CA GLY A 289 -20.75 -4.08 8.92
C GLY A 289 -20.88 -4.51 7.46
N TYR A 290 -22.07 -4.93 7.03
CA TYR A 290 -22.35 -5.27 5.62
C TYR A 290 -23.02 -4.15 4.82
N ILE A 291 -23.37 -3.05 5.47
CA ILE A 291 -24.06 -1.91 4.86
C ILE A 291 -23.02 -0.91 4.36
N GLU A 292 -23.21 -0.36 3.15
CA GLU A 292 -22.22 0.52 2.51
C GLU A 292 -22.05 1.87 3.21
N GLU A 293 -23.02 2.31 4.00
CA GLU A 293 -22.95 3.51 4.84
C GLU A 293 -21.87 3.38 5.95
N TYR A 294 -21.48 2.15 6.30
CA TYR A 294 -20.40 1.91 7.24
C TYR A 294 -19.10 1.56 6.49
N PRO A 295 -17.95 2.13 6.88
CA PRO A 295 -16.72 2.03 6.09
C PRO A 295 -16.10 0.63 6.07
N VAL A 296 -16.46 -0.26 7.02
CA VAL A 296 -15.72 -1.51 7.27
C VAL A 296 -15.80 -2.52 6.14
N ALA A 297 -16.93 -2.60 5.42
CA ALA A 297 -17.03 -3.46 4.22
C ALA A 297 -16.11 -2.97 3.10
N GLY A 298 -16.00 -1.65 2.91
CA GLY A 298 -15.05 -1.01 2.00
C GLY A 298 -13.61 -1.31 2.39
N LEU A 299 -13.27 -1.13 3.67
CA LEU A 299 -11.93 -1.41 4.21
C LEU A 299 -11.51 -2.88 4.01
N LEU A 300 -12.44 -3.84 4.11
CA LEU A 300 -12.13 -5.25 3.80
C LEU A 300 -11.77 -5.43 2.32
N ARG A 301 -12.52 -4.83 1.40
CA ARG A 301 -12.22 -4.91 -0.04
C ARG A 301 -10.86 -4.28 -0.35
N ASP A 302 -10.56 -3.14 0.26
CA ASP A 302 -9.26 -2.46 0.12
C ASP A 302 -8.12 -3.30 0.71
N ALA A 303 -8.31 -3.89 1.89
CA ALA A 303 -7.34 -4.78 2.53
C ALA A 303 -6.99 -6.00 1.66
N VAL A 304 -8.00 -6.64 1.06
CA VAL A 304 -7.80 -7.76 0.13
C VAL A 304 -7.03 -7.31 -1.11
N SER A 305 -7.35 -6.13 -1.65
CA SER A 305 -6.69 -5.57 -2.83
C SER A 305 -5.25 -5.15 -2.56
N LEU A 306 -4.95 -4.53 -1.41
CA LEU A 306 -3.58 -4.23 -0.98
C LEU A 306 -2.74 -5.50 -0.85
N ARG A 307 -3.29 -6.54 -0.20
CA ARG A 307 -2.61 -7.83 -0.09
C ARG A 307 -2.36 -8.46 -1.46
N ALA A 308 -3.28 -8.32 -2.42
CA ALA A 308 -3.12 -8.85 -3.77
C ALA A 308 -2.07 -8.08 -4.59
N ALA A 309 -1.85 -6.79 -4.31
CA ALA A 309 -0.83 -5.96 -4.95
C ALA A 309 0.60 -6.27 -4.46
N ALA A 310 0.75 -6.81 -3.25
CA ALA A 310 2.02 -7.24 -2.68
C ALA A 310 2.54 -8.53 -3.34
N LEU A 311 3.78 -8.90 -3.04
CA LEU A 311 4.35 -10.16 -3.52
C LEU A 311 3.49 -11.36 -3.12
N PRO A 312 3.28 -12.33 -4.04
CA PRO A 312 2.51 -13.52 -3.71
C PRO A 312 3.08 -14.26 -2.51
N ARG A 313 2.22 -14.55 -1.52
CA ARG A 313 2.66 -15.16 -0.26
C ARG A 313 3.51 -16.41 -0.45
N ARG A 314 3.19 -17.26 -1.44
CA ARG A 314 3.99 -18.47 -1.75
C ARG A 314 5.44 -18.12 -2.10
N LEU A 315 5.67 -17.06 -2.86
CA LEU A 315 7.00 -16.57 -3.23
C LEU A 315 7.73 -16.02 -2.01
N VAL A 316 7.04 -15.22 -1.19
CA VAL A 316 7.61 -14.69 0.06
C VAL A 316 8.04 -15.83 0.98
N MET A 317 7.18 -16.83 1.19
CA MET A 317 7.51 -17.99 2.03
C MET A 317 8.70 -18.80 1.46
N ALA A 318 8.75 -19.01 0.15
CA ALA A 318 9.88 -19.70 -0.48
C ALA A 318 11.20 -18.96 -0.22
N ARG A 319 11.24 -17.65 -0.46
CA ARG A 319 12.45 -16.84 -0.23
C ARG A 319 12.89 -16.82 1.23
N LEU A 320 11.96 -16.79 2.19
CA LEU A 320 12.29 -16.85 3.62
C LEU A 320 12.88 -18.22 4.04
N VAL A 321 12.48 -19.30 3.36
CA VAL A 321 13.06 -20.63 3.57
C VAL A 321 14.44 -20.73 2.91
N ASP A 322 14.57 -20.24 1.67
CA ASP A 322 15.84 -20.26 0.93
C ASP A 322 16.96 -19.49 1.66
N ASP A 323 16.60 -18.39 2.35
CA ASP A 323 17.54 -17.63 3.19
C ASP A 323 18.12 -18.48 4.34
N ARG A 324 17.37 -19.43 4.87
CA ARG A 324 17.77 -20.28 6.00
C ARG A 324 18.43 -21.60 5.60
N LEU A 325 17.96 -22.20 4.51
CA LEU A 325 18.37 -23.53 4.09
C LEU A 325 19.32 -23.52 2.89
N GLY A 326 19.54 -22.36 2.28
CA GLY A 326 20.12 -22.24 0.95
C GLY A 326 19.11 -22.67 -0.13
N ALA A 327 19.26 -22.12 -1.33
CA ALA A 327 18.42 -22.53 -2.46
C ALA A 327 18.72 -24.02 -2.75
N LEU A 328 17.72 -24.85 -2.50
CA LEU A 328 17.79 -26.26 -2.91
C LEU A 328 17.64 -26.28 -4.44
N ALA A 329 18.71 -26.70 -5.12
CA ALA A 329 18.82 -26.78 -6.59
C ALA A 329 17.81 -27.74 -7.19
#